data_2b968017f649dfbe55d53da222c64f55
#
_entry.id   2b968017f649dfbe55d53da222c64f55
#
_cell.length_a   1.000
_cell.length_b   1.000
_cell.length_c   1.000
_cell.angle_alpha   90.00
_cell.angle_beta   90.00
_cell.angle_gamma   90.00
#
_symmetry.space_group_name_H-M   'P 1'
#
loop_
_entity.id
_entity.type
_entity.pdbx_description
1 polymer ?
#
loop_
_entity_poly.entity_id
_entity_poly.type
_entity_poly.pdbx_seq_one_letter_code
_entity_poly.pdbx_strand_id
1 'polypeptide(L)'
;MAAELDAERQAAQAAVAMAEQKLAAARYVLKQQKLLAPVDGDVVRVSAQVGAHVSPSSGALFTLLPQKPRIVRAELNESFVGAVHPGMRADVTTDSDSDHAHWSAHVRRVGEVYGQATLETDPQVRANARTVECVLTFAQPQNLRIGPR
;
A
#
# COMPACT_ATOMS: atom_id res chain seq x y z
N MET A 1 60.89 12.20 -10.14
CA MET A 1 60.35 13.41 -9.48
C MET A 1 58.95 13.78 -9.98
N ALA A 2 58.69 14.10 -11.28
CA ALA A 2 57.32 14.42 -11.73
C ALA A 2 56.33 13.24 -11.61
N ALA A 3 56.77 12.03 -11.96
CA ALA A 3 55.92 10.82 -11.88
C ALA A 3 55.58 10.42 -10.43
N GLU A 4 56.48 10.69 -9.47
CA GLU A 4 56.21 10.44 -8.05
C GLU A 4 55.19 11.41 -7.48
N LEU A 5 55.27 12.70 -7.85
CA LEU A 5 54.24 13.68 -7.46
C LEU A 5 52.87 13.37 -8.04
N ASP A 6 52.82 12.87 -9.27
CA ASP A 6 51.57 12.44 -9.89
C ASP A 6 50.98 11.20 -9.18
N ALA A 7 51.84 10.25 -8.79
CA ALA A 7 51.39 9.07 -8.05
C ALA A 7 50.86 9.45 -6.64
N GLU A 8 51.57 10.35 -5.94
CA GLU A 8 51.12 10.86 -4.62
C GLU A 8 49.79 11.61 -4.74
N ARG A 9 49.65 12.43 -5.77
CA ARG A 9 48.38 13.14 -6.03
C ARG A 9 47.22 12.16 -6.30
N GLN A 10 47.45 11.14 -7.12
CA GLN A 10 46.46 10.11 -7.39
C GLN A 10 46.09 9.33 -6.13
N ALA A 11 47.06 8.95 -5.31
CA ALA A 11 46.83 8.28 -4.04
C ALA A 11 46.04 9.16 -3.06
N ALA A 12 46.37 10.45 -2.96
CA ALA A 12 45.62 11.39 -2.15
C ALA A 12 44.15 11.57 -2.65
N GLN A 13 43.96 11.68 -3.97
CA GLN A 13 42.63 11.76 -4.57
C GLN A 13 41.81 10.49 -4.31
N ALA A 14 42.45 9.32 -4.44
CA ALA A 14 41.79 8.05 -4.13
C ALA A 14 41.39 7.95 -2.64
N ALA A 15 42.24 8.42 -1.74
CA ALA A 15 41.95 8.47 -0.31
C ALA A 15 40.77 9.40 0.03
N VAL A 16 40.71 10.56 -0.61
CA VAL A 16 39.56 11.49 -0.48
C VAL A 16 38.26 10.82 -1.00
N ALA A 17 38.31 10.24 -2.19
CA ALA A 17 37.14 9.55 -2.75
C ALA A 17 36.65 8.42 -1.85
N MET A 18 37.55 7.62 -1.28
CA MET A 18 37.19 6.56 -0.31
C MET A 18 36.57 7.14 0.97
N ALA A 19 37.08 8.26 1.49
CA ALA A 19 36.55 8.92 2.66
C ALA A 19 35.15 9.48 2.41
N GLU A 20 34.93 10.06 1.24
CA GLU A 20 33.62 10.55 0.81
C GLU A 20 32.59 9.41 0.70
N GLN A 21 32.98 8.27 0.13
CA GLN A 21 32.10 7.08 0.06
C GLN A 21 31.76 6.54 1.45
N LYS A 22 32.72 6.48 2.37
CA LYS A 22 32.46 6.08 3.76
C LYS A 22 31.51 7.05 4.46
N LEU A 23 31.68 8.35 4.25
CA LEU A 23 30.78 9.37 4.80
C LEU A 23 29.36 9.23 4.23
N ALA A 24 29.23 9.02 2.92
CA ALA A 24 27.94 8.80 2.26
C ALA A 24 27.23 7.57 2.82
N ALA A 25 27.95 6.46 2.98
CA ALA A 25 27.43 5.24 3.58
C ALA A 25 26.95 5.45 5.03
N ALA A 26 27.76 6.13 5.84
CA ALA A 26 27.38 6.44 7.22
C ALA A 26 26.14 7.34 7.32
N ARG A 27 26.06 8.35 6.46
CA ARG A 27 24.87 9.22 6.35
C ARG A 27 23.62 8.46 5.92
N TYR A 28 23.78 7.52 4.98
CA TYR A 28 22.67 6.65 4.55
C TYR A 28 22.16 5.82 5.71
N VAL A 29 23.05 5.13 6.44
CA VAL A 29 22.66 4.34 7.62
C VAL A 29 21.94 5.20 8.67
N LEU A 30 22.47 6.40 8.96
CA LEU A 30 21.82 7.32 9.89
C LEU A 30 20.42 7.74 9.43
N LYS A 31 20.26 7.97 8.13
CA LYS A 31 18.93 8.30 7.54
C LYS A 31 17.95 7.13 7.69
N GLN A 32 18.41 5.90 7.58
CA GLN A 32 17.56 4.70 7.74
C GLN A 32 17.11 4.48 9.19
N GLN A 33 17.76 5.10 10.17
CA GLN A 33 17.33 5.03 11.57
C GLN A 33 16.11 5.93 11.88
N LYS A 34 15.67 6.74 10.93
CA LYS A 34 14.47 7.57 11.06
C LYS A 34 13.38 7.04 10.14
N LEU A 35 12.29 6.59 10.74
CA LEU A 35 11.10 6.23 9.99
C LEU A 35 10.24 7.47 9.74
N LEU A 36 10.04 7.81 8.47
CA LEU A 36 9.23 8.95 8.04
C LEU A 36 7.97 8.45 7.37
N ALA A 37 6.87 9.19 7.54
CA ALA A 37 5.64 8.93 6.82
C ALA A 37 5.86 9.19 5.32
N PRO A 38 5.57 8.23 4.43
CA PRO A 38 5.78 8.40 2.98
C PRO A 38 4.72 9.29 2.33
N VAL A 39 3.58 9.49 2.98
CA VAL A 39 2.43 10.27 2.51
C VAL A 39 1.72 10.89 3.71
N ASP A 40 0.92 11.91 3.45
CA ASP A 40 0.01 12.49 4.46
C ASP A 40 -1.08 11.49 4.81
N GLY A 41 -1.39 11.37 6.10
CA GLY A 41 -2.37 10.42 6.59
C GLY A 41 -2.45 10.35 8.11
N ASP A 42 -3.37 9.54 8.60
CA ASP A 42 -3.58 9.30 10.02
C ASP A 42 -2.91 8.00 10.44
N VAL A 43 -2.20 8.01 11.58
CA VAL A 43 -1.64 6.78 12.15
C VAL A 43 -2.75 6.03 12.87
N VAL A 44 -3.17 4.89 12.30
CA VAL A 44 -4.27 4.08 12.84
C VAL A 44 -3.82 2.97 13.78
N ARG A 45 -2.54 2.58 13.70
CA ARG A 45 -1.96 1.57 14.59
C ARG A 45 -0.49 1.89 14.85
N VAL A 46 -0.09 1.77 16.10
CA VAL A 46 1.30 1.84 16.55
C VAL A 46 1.65 0.50 17.21
N SER A 47 2.58 -0.23 16.62
CA SER A 47 3.11 -1.49 17.19
C SER A 47 4.51 -1.29 17.78
N ALA A 48 5.12 -0.13 17.54
CA ALA A 48 6.41 0.23 18.08
C ALA A 48 6.33 0.50 19.60
N GLN A 49 7.32 0.02 20.35
CA GLN A 49 7.48 0.30 21.78
C GLN A 49 8.85 0.91 22.02
N VAL A 50 8.91 1.89 22.94
CA VAL A 50 10.18 2.51 23.33
C VAL A 50 11.07 1.46 23.99
N GLY A 51 12.33 1.38 23.58
CA GLY A 51 13.29 0.40 24.07
C GLY A 51 13.23 -0.97 23.38
N ALA A 52 12.26 -1.22 22.49
CA ALA A 52 12.20 -2.44 21.73
C ALA A 52 13.29 -2.47 20.65
N HIS A 53 13.86 -3.65 20.42
CA HIS A 53 14.75 -3.88 19.28
C HIS A 53 13.92 -4.00 18.00
N VAL A 54 14.31 -3.24 16.99
CA VAL A 54 13.66 -3.23 15.67
C VAL A 54 14.58 -3.81 14.62
N SER A 55 14.06 -4.76 13.85
CA SER A 55 14.75 -5.40 12.75
C SER A 55 13.82 -5.50 11.53
N PRO A 56 14.32 -5.81 10.33
CA PRO A 56 13.47 -6.02 9.15
C PRO A 56 12.40 -7.11 9.34
N SER A 57 12.60 -8.03 10.28
CA SER A 57 11.64 -9.09 10.61
C SER A 57 10.58 -8.68 11.65
N SER A 58 10.69 -7.49 12.25
CA SER A 58 9.75 -7.03 13.29
C SER A 58 8.34 -6.71 12.76
N GLY A 59 8.13 -6.76 11.47
CA GLY A 59 6.86 -6.41 10.86
C GLY A 59 6.58 -4.89 10.81
N ALA A 60 5.33 -4.51 10.58
CA ALA A 60 4.94 -3.11 10.50
C ALA A 60 4.93 -2.44 11.88
N LEU A 61 5.74 -1.41 12.06
CA LEU A 61 5.80 -0.62 13.30
C LEU A 61 4.63 0.37 13.42
N PHE A 62 4.19 0.91 12.30
CA PHE A 62 3.07 1.84 12.19
C PHE A 62 2.20 1.44 11.02
N THR A 63 0.90 1.60 11.16
CA THR A 63 -0.04 1.51 10.05
C THR A 63 -0.58 2.91 9.78
N LEU A 64 -0.32 3.41 8.59
CA LEU A 64 -0.74 4.74 8.14
C LEU A 64 -1.94 4.59 7.21
N LEU A 65 -2.96 5.39 7.45
CA LEU A 65 -4.12 5.54 6.61
C LEU A 65 -3.97 6.80 5.77
N PRO A 66 -3.67 6.70 4.46
CA PRO A 66 -3.52 7.87 3.61
C PRO A 66 -4.81 8.69 3.54
N GLN A 67 -4.69 10.01 3.48
CA GLN A 67 -5.80 10.94 3.23
C GLN A 67 -6.19 10.92 1.74
N LYS A 68 -6.75 9.79 1.31
CA LYS A 68 -7.26 9.60 -0.06
C LYS A 68 -8.74 9.25 -0.01
N PRO A 69 -9.50 9.57 -1.07
CA PRO A 69 -10.88 9.13 -1.19
C PRO A 69 -11.00 7.62 -1.00
N ARG A 70 -12.00 7.19 -0.24
CA ARG A 70 -12.28 5.77 -0.03
C ARG A 70 -12.77 5.14 -1.34
N ILE A 71 -12.41 3.90 -1.52
CA ILE A 71 -12.87 3.06 -2.63
C ILE A 71 -13.48 1.79 -2.05
N VAL A 72 -14.37 1.18 -2.80
CA VAL A 72 -14.89 -0.15 -2.49
C VAL A 72 -14.27 -1.14 -3.47
N ARG A 73 -13.78 -2.25 -2.95
CA ARG A 73 -13.41 -3.40 -3.76
C ARG A 73 -14.49 -4.44 -3.62
N ALA A 74 -15.12 -4.78 -4.73
CA ALA A 74 -16.16 -5.78 -4.82
C ALA A 74 -15.67 -6.97 -5.63
N GLU A 75 -16.12 -8.15 -5.30
CA GLU A 75 -15.93 -9.34 -6.09
C GLU A 75 -17.13 -9.52 -7.01
N LEU A 76 -16.88 -9.49 -8.31
CA LEU A 76 -17.87 -9.67 -9.35
C LEU A 76 -17.80 -11.10 -9.87
N ASN A 77 -18.91 -11.85 -9.75
CA ASN A 77 -18.99 -13.22 -10.26
C ASN A 77 -18.80 -13.25 -11.78
N GLU A 78 -18.12 -14.28 -12.29
CA GLU A 78 -17.82 -14.49 -13.71
C GLU A 78 -19.04 -14.29 -14.62
N SER A 79 -20.23 -14.73 -14.18
CA SER A 79 -21.47 -14.63 -14.95
C SER A 79 -21.88 -13.17 -15.25
N PHE A 80 -21.42 -12.21 -14.47
CA PHE A 80 -21.80 -10.80 -14.59
C PHE A 80 -20.69 -9.91 -15.17
N VAL A 81 -19.48 -10.45 -15.36
CA VAL A 81 -18.33 -9.65 -15.83
C VAL A 81 -18.59 -8.97 -17.16
N GLY A 82 -19.26 -9.67 -18.10
CA GLY A 82 -19.59 -9.13 -19.41
C GLY A 82 -20.65 -8.01 -19.40
N ALA A 83 -21.42 -7.89 -18.33
CA ALA A 83 -22.49 -6.89 -18.20
C ALA A 83 -22.00 -5.62 -17.46
N VAL A 84 -20.89 -5.67 -16.75
CA VAL A 84 -20.39 -4.56 -15.94
C VAL A 84 -19.24 -3.84 -16.63
N HIS A 85 -19.40 -2.53 -16.82
CA HIS A 85 -18.40 -1.71 -17.51
C HIS A 85 -18.00 -0.49 -16.66
N PRO A 86 -16.79 0.04 -16.82
CA PRO A 86 -16.36 1.29 -16.21
C PRO A 86 -17.36 2.43 -16.50
N GLY A 87 -17.66 3.24 -15.49
CA GLY A 87 -18.63 4.34 -15.58
C GLY A 87 -20.07 3.97 -15.18
N MET A 88 -20.40 2.70 -15.07
CA MET A 88 -21.73 2.29 -14.60
C MET A 88 -21.98 2.75 -13.16
N ARG A 89 -23.23 3.10 -12.86
CA ARG A 89 -23.69 3.40 -11.51
C ARG A 89 -23.76 2.11 -10.70
N ALA A 90 -23.42 2.22 -9.43
CA ALA A 90 -23.55 1.15 -8.45
C ALA A 90 -24.06 1.75 -7.14
N ASP A 91 -24.91 1.01 -6.45
CA ASP A 91 -25.35 1.36 -5.10
C ASP A 91 -24.62 0.47 -4.11
N VAL A 92 -24.01 1.12 -3.11
CA VAL A 92 -23.29 0.46 -2.02
C VAL A 92 -24.14 0.56 -0.78
N THR A 93 -24.42 -0.56 -0.15
CA THR A 93 -25.21 -0.65 1.08
C THR A 93 -24.41 -1.32 2.18
N THR A 94 -24.65 -0.94 3.44
CA THR A 94 -24.11 -1.70 4.57
C THR A 94 -24.99 -2.93 4.82
N ASP A 95 -24.32 -4.03 5.17
CA ASP A 95 -24.97 -5.26 5.64
C ASP A 95 -25.13 -5.25 7.18
N SER A 96 -25.45 -4.09 7.75
CA SER A 96 -25.66 -3.92 9.19
C SER A 96 -27.14 -3.88 9.51
N ASP A 97 -27.60 -4.72 10.41
CA ASP A 97 -28.98 -4.77 10.88
C ASP A 97 -29.49 -3.45 11.47
N SER A 98 -28.60 -2.57 11.88
CA SER A 98 -28.92 -1.32 12.57
C SER A 98 -28.84 -0.07 11.71
N ASP A 99 -28.19 -0.13 10.56
CA ASP A 99 -27.96 1.05 9.71
C ASP A 99 -27.90 0.65 8.22
N HIS A 100 -29.01 0.85 7.51
CA HIS A 100 -29.09 0.61 6.07
C HIS A 100 -28.61 1.85 5.29
N ALA A 101 -27.39 2.27 5.52
CA ALA A 101 -26.84 3.38 4.78
C ALA A 101 -26.59 3.01 3.32
N HIS A 102 -26.98 3.93 2.42
CA HIS A 102 -26.86 3.78 0.97
C HIS A 102 -25.95 4.86 0.42
N TRP A 103 -25.02 4.47 -0.45
CA TRP A 103 -24.14 5.41 -1.14
C TRP A 103 -24.12 5.12 -2.62
N SER A 104 -24.25 6.15 -3.42
CA SER A 104 -24.04 6.04 -4.86
C SER A 104 -22.55 6.01 -5.18
N ALA A 105 -22.19 5.09 -6.02
CA ALA A 105 -20.83 4.88 -6.50
C ALA A 105 -20.83 4.68 -8.02
N HIS A 106 -19.65 4.66 -8.61
CA HIS A 106 -19.45 4.34 -10.01
C HIS A 106 -18.36 3.29 -10.15
N VAL A 107 -18.52 2.39 -11.09
CA VAL A 107 -17.50 1.43 -11.48
C VAL A 107 -16.31 2.19 -12.07
N ARG A 108 -15.19 2.15 -11.38
CA ARG A 108 -13.95 2.75 -11.86
C ARG A 108 -13.18 1.80 -12.77
N ARG A 109 -13.11 0.54 -12.38
CA ARG A 109 -12.35 -0.49 -13.09
C ARG A 109 -12.94 -1.86 -12.80
N VAL A 110 -13.00 -2.69 -13.81
CA VAL A 110 -13.21 -4.14 -13.71
C VAL A 110 -11.86 -4.79 -13.96
N GLY A 111 -11.47 -5.74 -13.12
CA GLY A 111 -10.23 -6.50 -13.27
C GLY A 111 -10.26 -7.41 -14.50
N GLU A 112 -9.10 -7.84 -14.93
CA GLU A 112 -8.94 -8.74 -16.09
C GLU A 112 -8.55 -10.16 -15.68
N VAL A 113 -8.30 -10.37 -14.38
CA VAL A 113 -7.82 -11.65 -13.85
C VAL A 113 -8.90 -12.27 -12.98
N TYR A 114 -9.24 -13.51 -13.31
CA TYR A 114 -10.13 -14.31 -12.49
C TYR A 114 -9.40 -14.89 -11.29
N GLY A 115 -10.01 -14.79 -10.13
CA GLY A 115 -9.55 -15.38 -8.88
C GLY A 115 -10.62 -16.22 -8.23
N GLN A 116 -10.29 -16.86 -7.12
CA GLN A 116 -11.27 -17.48 -6.25
C GLN A 116 -11.98 -16.40 -5.41
N ALA A 117 -13.26 -16.60 -5.12
CA ALA A 117 -14.01 -15.74 -4.20
C ALA A 117 -13.33 -15.73 -2.81
N THR A 118 -13.03 -14.57 -2.28
CA THR A 118 -12.39 -14.41 -0.96
C THR A 118 -13.35 -13.89 0.10
N LEU A 119 -14.41 -13.20 -0.34
CA LEU A 119 -15.45 -12.63 0.53
C LEU A 119 -16.57 -13.62 0.84
N GLU A 120 -16.68 -14.72 0.08
CA GLU A 120 -17.67 -15.76 0.31
C GLU A 120 -17.34 -16.55 1.59
N THR A 121 -18.37 -16.72 2.44
CA THR A 121 -18.21 -17.37 3.75
C THR A 121 -18.28 -18.90 3.63
N ASP A 122 -19.06 -19.41 2.67
CA ASP A 122 -19.19 -20.86 2.44
C ASP A 122 -17.97 -21.39 1.67
N PRO A 123 -17.19 -22.32 2.27
CA PRO A 123 -16.00 -22.87 1.63
C PRO A 123 -16.29 -23.62 0.32
N GLN A 124 -17.47 -24.25 0.19
CA GLN A 124 -17.82 -24.99 -1.03
C GLN A 124 -18.20 -24.05 -2.17
N VAL A 125 -18.94 -22.98 -1.87
CA VAL A 125 -19.25 -21.94 -2.84
C VAL A 125 -17.99 -21.21 -3.25
N ARG A 126 -17.11 -20.86 -2.29
CA ARG A 126 -15.83 -20.21 -2.54
C ARG A 126 -14.93 -21.01 -3.49
N ALA A 127 -14.84 -22.33 -3.30
CA ALA A 127 -13.99 -23.17 -4.13
C ALA A 127 -14.43 -23.24 -5.60
N ASN A 128 -15.71 -23.06 -5.85
CA ASN A 128 -16.31 -23.15 -7.19
C ASN A 128 -16.62 -21.79 -7.84
N ALA A 129 -16.61 -20.71 -7.06
CA ALA A 129 -16.93 -19.39 -7.56
C ALA A 129 -15.67 -18.70 -8.10
N ARG A 130 -15.70 -18.34 -9.39
CA ARG A 130 -14.71 -17.46 -10.01
C ARG A 130 -15.20 -16.05 -9.97
N THR A 131 -14.35 -15.16 -9.50
CA THR A 131 -14.66 -13.73 -9.37
C THR A 131 -13.57 -12.88 -9.99
N VAL A 132 -13.96 -11.65 -10.33
CA VAL A 132 -13.04 -10.60 -10.78
C VAL A 132 -13.15 -9.42 -9.83
N GLU A 133 -12.03 -8.82 -9.46
CA GLU A 133 -12.03 -7.62 -8.62
C GLU A 133 -12.65 -6.44 -9.40
N CYS A 134 -13.67 -5.84 -8.84
CA CYS A 134 -14.29 -4.61 -9.32
C CYS A 134 -13.99 -3.48 -8.33
N VAL A 135 -13.46 -2.36 -8.81
CA VAL A 135 -13.19 -1.18 -7.99
C VAL A 135 -14.26 -0.13 -8.24
N LEU A 136 -14.92 0.26 -7.15
CA LEU A 136 -15.94 1.31 -7.15
C LEU A 136 -15.40 2.56 -6.47
N THR A 137 -15.78 3.72 -6.97
CA THR A 137 -15.53 5.02 -6.35
C THR A 137 -16.83 5.67 -5.97
N PHE A 138 -16.91 6.23 -4.77
CA PHE A 138 -18.08 6.96 -4.33
C PHE A 138 -18.28 8.23 -5.15
N ALA A 139 -19.52 8.60 -5.41
CA ALA A 139 -19.87 9.85 -6.07
C ALA A 139 -19.46 11.08 -5.25
N GLN A 140 -19.45 10.95 -3.92
CA GLN A 140 -18.98 11.95 -2.97
C GLN A 140 -18.02 11.29 -1.98
N PRO A 141 -16.97 11.99 -1.51
CA PRO A 141 -16.07 11.46 -0.50
C PRO A 141 -16.83 11.01 0.75
N GLN A 142 -16.60 9.77 1.17
CA GLN A 142 -17.23 9.19 2.35
C GLN A 142 -16.18 8.90 3.41
N ASN A 143 -16.51 9.18 4.68
CA ASN A 143 -15.66 8.85 5.82
C ASN A 143 -16.06 7.50 6.42
N LEU A 144 -15.93 6.44 5.63
CA LEU A 144 -16.24 5.08 6.05
C LEU A 144 -15.05 4.44 6.76
N ARG A 145 -15.35 3.57 7.71
CA ARG A 145 -14.34 2.72 8.33
C ARG A 145 -13.80 1.73 7.29
N ILE A 146 -12.51 1.46 7.38
CA ILE A 146 -11.88 0.46 6.53
C ILE A 146 -12.02 -0.88 7.24
N GLY A 147 -12.68 -1.82 6.59
CA GLY A 147 -12.75 -3.21 7.04
C GLY A 147 -11.48 -3.99 6.67
N PRO A 148 -11.21 -5.12 7.35
CA PRO A 148 -10.24 -6.08 6.86
C PRO A 148 -10.69 -6.59 5.47
N ARG A 149 -9.70 -6.91 4.65
CA ARG A 149 -9.93 -7.68 3.43
C ARG A 149 -10.36 -9.07 3.80
#